data_69f77bcd1dfdd5f0cff3025bfbbcf293
#
_entry.id   69f77bcd1dfdd5f0cff3025bfbbcf293
#
_cell.length_a   1.000
_cell.length_b   1.000
_cell.length_c   1.000
_cell.angle_alpha   90.00
_cell.angle_beta   90.00
_cell.angle_gamma   90.00
#
_symmetry.space_group_name_H-M   'P 1'
#
loop_
_entity.id
_entity.type
_entity.pdbx_description
1 polymer ?
#
loop_
_entity_poly.entity_id
_entity_poly.type
_entity_poly.pdbx_seq_one_letter_code
_entity_poly.pdbx_strand_id
1 'polypeptide(L)'
;MRFIFCIFLSVIGLVSFGETSKKLENGIYHNETSSKLIEIKNDTLKFYSSSSIEGEQSFPLAICQITKVSDTFFEINSIEGPMQSAFKNILIIEEVSGNKTLAEILFKVPNTTMPIKFNVYCGTISYSGITEKGTCTIVLNRNRINSPKSFRFTFQPMYYTESNPAGQYFGVLYYEYPYKVDLNTEKSIIINLPDVTDKLFNQYYLLGEYIQVTPNGIKWRGEYYKKQQKS
;
A
#
# COMPACT_ATOMS: atom_id res chain seq x y z
N MET A 1 -23.18 80.96 16.04
CA MET A 1 -22.29 80.08 15.27
C MET A 1 -22.73 78.64 15.56
N ARG A 2 -23.54 78.04 14.68
CA ARG A 2 -24.08 76.67 14.89
C ARG A 2 -23.30 75.76 13.99
N PHE A 3 -22.55 74.80 14.57
CA PHE A 3 -21.90 73.72 13.82
C PHE A 3 -22.91 72.58 13.59
N ILE A 4 -23.17 72.30 12.36
CA ILE A 4 -23.96 71.14 11.93
C ILE A 4 -22.96 69.98 11.72
N PHE A 5 -23.08 68.97 12.54
CA PHE A 5 -22.31 67.71 12.39
C PHE A 5 -23.09 66.79 11.46
N CYS A 6 -22.62 66.63 10.22
CA CYS A 6 -23.15 65.61 9.31
C CYS A 6 -22.51 64.24 9.63
N ILE A 7 -23.32 63.34 10.18
CA ILE A 7 -22.91 61.94 10.40
C ILE A 7 -23.19 61.19 9.07
N PHE A 8 -22.13 60.86 8.36
CA PHE A 8 -22.20 59.90 7.25
C PHE A 8 -22.28 58.48 7.82
N LEU A 9 -23.47 57.87 7.80
CA LEU A 9 -23.64 56.44 8.02
C LEU A 9 -23.24 55.71 6.73
N SER A 10 -22.02 55.20 6.66
CA SER A 10 -21.63 54.24 5.61
C SER A 10 -22.21 52.87 5.96
N VAL A 11 -23.32 52.51 5.29
CA VAL A 11 -23.83 51.12 5.33
C VAL A 11 -22.89 50.28 4.49
N ILE A 12 -21.93 49.62 5.19
CA ILE A 12 -21.15 48.56 4.59
C ILE A 12 -22.08 47.35 4.49
N GLY A 13 -22.64 47.14 3.30
CA GLY A 13 -23.34 45.92 2.99
C GLY A 13 -22.36 44.74 3.05
N LEU A 14 -22.41 43.97 4.15
CA LEU A 14 -21.79 42.65 4.23
C LEU A 14 -22.48 41.75 3.21
N VAL A 15 -21.94 41.69 1.98
CA VAL A 15 -22.24 40.63 1.06
C VAL A 15 -21.65 39.36 1.62
N SER A 16 -22.43 38.62 2.41
CA SER A 16 -22.13 37.26 2.78
C SER A 16 -22.12 36.44 1.50
N PHE A 17 -20.94 36.25 0.93
CA PHE A 17 -20.76 35.16 -0.02
C PHE A 17 -20.95 33.87 0.78
N GLY A 18 -22.13 33.30 0.67
CA GLY A 18 -22.39 31.94 1.15
C GLY A 18 -21.46 31.01 0.37
N GLU A 19 -20.26 30.78 0.89
CA GLU A 19 -19.45 29.65 0.46
C GLU A 19 -20.24 28.39 0.78
N THR A 20 -20.89 27.86 -0.25
CA THR A 20 -21.46 26.51 -0.17
C THR A 20 -20.33 25.55 0.17
N SER A 21 -20.30 25.10 1.41
CA SER A 21 -19.36 24.09 1.89
C SER A 21 -19.34 22.94 0.89
N LYS A 22 -18.24 22.83 0.15
CA LYS A 22 -18.10 21.78 -0.87
C LYS A 22 -17.92 20.47 -0.14
N LYS A 23 -18.91 19.60 -0.26
CA LYS A 23 -18.87 18.26 0.33
C LYS A 23 -18.26 17.31 -0.69
N LEU A 24 -17.29 16.50 -0.23
CA LEU A 24 -16.84 15.36 -1.01
C LEU A 24 -18.00 14.37 -1.14
N GLU A 25 -18.42 14.10 -2.36
CA GLU A 25 -19.59 13.29 -2.63
C GLU A 25 -19.21 11.86 -2.99
N ASN A 26 -20.04 10.90 -2.58
CA ASN A 26 -19.92 9.53 -3.06
C ASN A 26 -20.14 9.48 -4.58
N GLY A 27 -19.39 8.64 -5.26
CA GLY A 27 -19.51 8.45 -6.69
C GLY A 27 -18.23 7.95 -7.35
N ILE A 28 -18.30 7.85 -8.66
CA ILE A 28 -17.18 7.48 -9.51
C ILE A 28 -16.66 8.74 -10.19
N TYR A 29 -15.36 8.90 -10.19
CA TYR A 29 -14.65 10.03 -10.77
C TYR A 29 -13.66 9.51 -11.80
N HIS A 30 -13.76 9.97 -13.04
CA HIS A 30 -12.89 9.56 -14.14
C HIS A 30 -11.87 10.64 -14.46
N ASN A 31 -10.65 10.23 -14.73
CA ASN A 31 -9.66 11.08 -15.37
C ASN A 31 -9.98 11.16 -16.86
N GLU A 32 -10.12 12.39 -17.41
CA GLU A 32 -10.52 12.58 -18.80
C GLU A 32 -9.39 12.26 -19.81
N THR A 33 -8.15 12.20 -19.34
CA THR A 33 -6.96 12.00 -20.20
C THR A 33 -6.32 10.63 -20.06
N SER A 34 -6.82 9.81 -19.14
CA SER A 34 -6.26 8.47 -18.86
C SER A 34 -7.35 7.52 -18.41
N SER A 35 -7.03 6.23 -18.35
CA SER A 35 -7.92 5.18 -17.84
C SER A 35 -8.01 5.11 -16.30
N LYS A 36 -7.56 6.17 -15.61
CA LYS A 36 -7.59 6.22 -14.15
C LYS A 36 -8.98 6.57 -13.63
N LEU A 37 -9.35 5.94 -12.51
CA LEU A 37 -10.66 6.08 -11.91
C LEU A 37 -10.52 6.12 -10.38
N ILE A 38 -11.32 6.96 -9.74
CA ILE A 38 -11.48 7.02 -8.30
C ILE A 38 -12.93 6.72 -7.94
N GLU A 39 -13.15 5.74 -7.09
CA GLU A 39 -14.45 5.46 -6.46
C GLU A 39 -14.42 5.99 -5.03
N ILE A 40 -15.41 6.79 -4.64
CA ILE A 40 -15.59 7.29 -3.27
C ILE A 40 -16.90 6.74 -2.73
N LYS A 41 -16.83 6.06 -1.58
CA LYS A 41 -17.98 5.51 -0.89
C LYS A 41 -17.72 5.46 0.61
N ASN A 42 -18.60 6.10 1.41
CA ASN A 42 -18.55 6.06 2.88
C ASN A 42 -17.16 6.36 3.46
N ASP A 43 -16.59 7.51 3.09
CA ASP A 43 -15.26 7.97 3.51
C ASP A 43 -14.10 7.02 3.12
N THR A 44 -14.35 6.14 2.17
CA THR A 44 -13.34 5.28 1.57
C THR A 44 -13.11 5.68 0.12
N LEU A 45 -11.85 5.83 -0.26
CA LEU A 45 -11.41 6.05 -1.63
C LEU A 45 -10.77 4.78 -2.16
N LYS A 46 -11.19 4.36 -3.35
CA LYS A 46 -10.49 3.31 -4.12
C LYS A 46 -9.96 3.90 -5.40
N PHE A 47 -8.72 3.65 -5.70
CA PHE A 47 -8.06 4.10 -6.93
C PHE A 47 -7.82 2.93 -7.87
N TYR A 48 -8.09 3.14 -9.15
CA TYR A 48 -7.90 2.17 -10.21
C TYR A 48 -7.14 2.80 -11.39
N SER A 49 -6.40 1.99 -12.13
CA SER A 49 -5.82 2.38 -13.42
C SER A 49 -5.86 1.19 -14.38
N SER A 50 -5.40 1.37 -15.61
CA SER A 50 -5.31 0.27 -16.59
C SER A 50 -4.46 -0.91 -16.10
N SER A 51 -3.46 -0.65 -15.27
CA SER A 51 -2.64 -1.71 -14.65
C SER A 51 -3.34 -2.48 -13.53
N SER A 52 -4.54 -2.06 -13.12
CA SER A 52 -5.35 -2.76 -12.11
C SER A 52 -6.34 -3.77 -12.70
N ILE A 53 -6.20 -4.08 -13.99
CA ILE A 53 -7.04 -5.06 -14.67
C ILE A 53 -6.26 -6.37 -14.76
N GLU A 54 -6.78 -7.42 -14.15
CA GLU A 54 -6.28 -8.79 -14.25
C GLU A 54 -7.37 -9.65 -14.86
N GLY A 55 -7.20 -10.03 -16.14
CA GLY A 55 -8.24 -10.66 -16.94
C GLY A 55 -9.47 -9.76 -17.09
N GLU A 56 -10.66 -10.24 -16.69
CA GLU A 56 -11.92 -9.48 -16.69
C GLU A 56 -12.19 -8.74 -15.37
N GLN A 57 -11.35 -8.91 -14.37
CA GLN A 57 -11.55 -8.32 -13.04
C GLN A 57 -10.63 -7.13 -12.81
N SER A 58 -11.20 -6.02 -12.41
CA SER A 58 -10.45 -4.87 -11.91
C SER A 58 -10.30 -4.95 -10.39
N PHE A 59 -9.11 -4.63 -9.88
CA PHE A 59 -8.86 -4.50 -8.46
C PHE A 59 -8.31 -3.10 -8.14
N PRO A 60 -8.62 -2.54 -6.96
CA PRO A 60 -8.10 -1.24 -6.60
C PRO A 60 -6.58 -1.31 -6.35
N LEU A 61 -5.84 -0.35 -6.92
CA LEU A 61 -4.42 -0.15 -6.63
C LEU A 61 -4.18 0.50 -5.26
N ALA A 62 -5.15 1.30 -4.78
CA ALA A 62 -5.14 1.83 -3.43
C ALA A 62 -6.54 1.77 -2.82
N ILE A 63 -6.61 1.50 -1.52
CA ILE A 63 -7.81 1.61 -0.69
C ILE A 63 -7.46 2.50 0.49
N CYS A 64 -8.08 3.68 0.55
CA CYS A 64 -7.71 4.71 1.52
C CYS A 64 -8.90 5.14 2.36
N GLN A 65 -8.65 5.43 3.62
CA GLN A 65 -9.55 6.22 4.46
C GLN A 65 -9.43 7.69 4.08
N ILE A 66 -10.55 8.40 4.03
CA ILE A 66 -10.63 9.82 3.76
C ILE A 66 -10.88 10.56 5.08
N THR A 67 -10.11 11.61 5.34
CA THR A 67 -10.28 12.49 6.50
C THR A 67 -10.41 13.93 6.04
N LYS A 68 -11.46 14.63 6.47
CA LYS A 68 -11.65 16.06 6.14
C LYS A 68 -10.61 16.90 6.87
N VAL A 69 -9.86 17.72 6.13
CA VAL A 69 -8.89 18.67 6.66
C VAL A 69 -9.44 20.11 6.60
N SER A 70 -10.11 20.46 5.50
CA SER A 70 -10.78 21.74 5.31
C SER A 70 -12.02 21.56 4.42
N ASP A 71 -12.69 22.65 4.06
CA ASP A 71 -13.87 22.56 3.18
C ASP A 71 -13.54 22.07 1.77
N THR A 72 -12.30 22.19 1.34
CA THR A 72 -11.87 21.81 -0.01
C THR A 72 -10.79 20.75 -0.03
N PHE A 73 -10.13 20.46 1.09
CA PHE A 73 -9.05 19.48 1.15
C PHE A 73 -9.38 18.31 2.07
N PHE A 74 -9.09 17.13 1.59
CA PHE A 74 -9.25 15.88 2.30
C PHE A 74 -7.94 15.10 2.25
N GLU A 75 -7.50 14.61 3.38
CA GLU A 75 -6.35 13.73 3.50
C GLU A 75 -6.77 12.29 3.21
N ILE A 76 -5.93 11.56 2.48
CA ILE A 76 -6.11 10.15 2.19
C ILE A 76 -4.92 9.34 2.71
N ASN A 77 -5.24 8.28 3.44
CA ASN A 77 -4.27 7.34 3.99
C ASN A 77 -4.71 5.92 3.66
N SER A 78 -3.79 5.09 3.20
CA SER A 78 -4.08 3.67 2.97
C SER A 78 -4.58 3.01 4.26
N ILE A 79 -5.64 2.19 4.16
CA ILE A 79 -6.25 1.50 5.29
C ILE A 79 -5.30 0.44 5.85
N GLU A 80 -4.64 -0.29 4.97
CA GLU A 80 -3.65 -1.30 5.33
C GLU A 80 -2.29 -0.90 4.76
N GLY A 81 -1.24 -1.06 5.56
CA GLY A 81 0.13 -0.95 5.09
C GLY A 81 0.57 -2.21 4.33
N PRO A 82 1.63 -2.11 3.50
CA PRO A 82 2.10 -3.23 2.70
C PRO A 82 2.50 -4.43 3.57
N MET A 83 3.10 -4.20 4.73
CA MET A 83 3.46 -5.26 5.68
C MET A 83 2.23 -5.99 6.23
N GLN A 84 1.17 -5.25 6.57
CA GLN A 84 -0.07 -5.86 7.05
C GLN A 84 -0.71 -6.72 5.98
N SER A 85 -0.77 -6.23 4.74
CA SER A 85 -1.31 -6.98 3.61
C SER A 85 -0.49 -8.23 3.29
N ALA A 86 0.84 -8.12 3.28
CA ALA A 86 1.75 -9.22 2.93
C ALA A 86 1.72 -10.38 3.92
N PHE A 87 1.56 -10.07 5.22
CA PHE A 87 1.65 -11.06 6.30
C PHE A 87 0.30 -11.38 6.96
N LYS A 88 -0.80 -10.91 6.39
CA LYS A 88 -2.15 -11.05 6.96
C LYS A 88 -2.53 -12.49 7.27
N ASN A 89 -2.24 -13.39 6.36
CA ASN A 89 -2.57 -14.82 6.45
C ASN A 89 -1.31 -15.71 6.45
N ILE A 90 -0.19 -15.18 7.00
CA ILE A 90 1.03 -15.99 7.12
C ILE A 90 0.77 -17.22 7.98
N LEU A 91 1.21 -18.38 7.48
CA LEU A 91 1.19 -19.63 8.23
C LEU A 91 2.62 -20.18 8.32
N ILE A 92 3.10 -20.39 9.54
CA ILE A 92 4.43 -20.95 9.80
C ILE A 92 4.26 -22.30 10.48
N ILE A 93 4.86 -23.33 9.89
CA ILE A 93 4.82 -24.72 10.39
C ILE A 93 6.24 -25.16 10.66
N GLU A 94 6.47 -25.72 11.84
CA GLU A 94 7.73 -26.35 12.24
C GLU A 94 7.58 -27.86 12.18
N GLU A 95 8.47 -28.52 11.46
CA GLU A 95 8.49 -29.99 11.31
C GLU A 95 9.83 -30.55 11.76
N VAL A 96 9.85 -31.76 12.30
CA VAL A 96 11.08 -32.46 12.64
C VAL A 96 11.76 -32.93 11.36
N SER A 97 12.96 -32.47 11.09
CA SER A 97 13.72 -32.81 9.87
C SER A 97 14.69 -33.97 10.05
N GLY A 98 15.04 -34.30 11.29
CA GLY A 98 16.09 -35.32 11.59
C GLY A 98 17.51 -34.90 11.18
N ASN A 99 17.70 -33.74 10.56
CA ASN A 99 19.02 -33.27 10.15
C ASN A 99 19.68 -32.41 11.22
N LYS A 100 20.83 -32.90 11.73
CA LYS A 100 21.57 -32.23 12.81
C LYS A 100 22.42 -31.06 12.35
N THR A 101 22.80 -31.00 11.09
CA THR A 101 23.77 -30.03 10.56
C THR A 101 23.11 -28.91 9.75
N LEU A 102 21.98 -29.21 9.12
CA LEU A 102 21.29 -28.29 8.26
C LEU A 102 19.86 -27.98 8.76
N ALA A 103 19.47 -26.74 8.69
CA ALA A 103 18.09 -26.34 8.84
C ALA A 103 17.54 -25.87 7.48
N GLU A 104 16.33 -26.24 7.16
CA GLU A 104 15.68 -25.86 5.92
C GLU A 104 14.52 -24.91 6.20
N ILE A 105 14.44 -23.83 5.43
CA ILE A 105 13.30 -22.92 5.41
C ILE A 105 12.70 -22.97 4.02
N LEU A 106 11.49 -23.49 3.93
CA LEU A 106 10.70 -23.55 2.69
C LEU A 106 9.68 -22.42 2.68
N PHE A 107 9.85 -21.45 1.79
CA PHE A 107 8.86 -20.44 1.48
C PHE A 107 7.91 -20.95 0.41
N LYS A 108 6.62 -20.72 0.64
CA LYS A 108 5.54 -20.99 -0.32
C LYS A 108 4.74 -19.72 -0.55
N VAL A 109 4.63 -19.32 -1.80
CA VAL A 109 3.84 -18.17 -2.25
C VAL A 109 2.96 -18.62 -3.44
N PRO A 110 1.88 -17.92 -3.75
CA PRO A 110 1.18 -18.10 -5.02
C PRO A 110 2.14 -17.94 -6.20
N ASN A 111 1.82 -18.56 -7.32
CA ASN A 111 2.61 -18.36 -8.53
C ASN A 111 2.46 -16.92 -8.99
N THR A 112 3.58 -16.19 -9.04
CA THR A 112 3.65 -14.78 -9.45
C THR A 112 4.30 -14.68 -10.83
N THR A 113 3.96 -13.64 -11.58
CA THR A 113 4.55 -13.33 -12.88
C THR A 113 6.07 -13.10 -12.77
N MET A 114 6.48 -12.42 -11.69
CA MET A 114 7.89 -12.20 -11.38
C MET A 114 8.35 -13.12 -10.25
N PRO A 115 9.52 -13.78 -10.40
CA PRO A 115 10.14 -14.51 -9.29
C PRO A 115 10.36 -13.61 -8.08
N ILE A 116 10.22 -14.18 -6.89
CA ILE A 116 10.42 -13.47 -5.63
C ILE A 116 11.76 -13.90 -5.03
N LYS A 117 12.58 -12.94 -4.67
CA LYS A 117 13.81 -13.16 -3.92
C LYS A 117 13.52 -13.09 -2.45
N PHE A 118 13.86 -14.15 -1.72
CA PHE A 118 13.87 -14.18 -0.25
C PHE A 118 15.29 -14.03 0.27
N ASN A 119 15.43 -13.29 1.38
CA ASN A 119 16.66 -13.27 2.16
C ASN A 119 16.31 -13.64 3.61
N VAL A 120 17.12 -14.51 4.20
CA VAL A 120 17.01 -14.93 5.60
C VAL A 120 18.24 -14.46 6.34
N TYR A 121 18.05 -13.81 7.48
CA TYR A 121 19.11 -13.27 8.33
C TYR A 121 19.10 -13.98 9.69
N CYS A 122 20.22 -14.62 10.02
CA CYS A 122 20.46 -15.28 11.29
C CYS A 122 21.62 -14.57 11.98
N GLY A 123 21.33 -13.55 12.78
CA GLY A 123 22.33 -12.64 13.31
C GLY A 123 23.02 -11.84 12.20
N THR A 124 24.32 -11.99 12.04
CA THR A 124 25.13 -11.31 11.01
C THR A 124 25.21 -12.07 9.67
N ILE A 125 24.71 -13.30 9.63
CA ILE A 125 24.80 -14.15 8.44
C ILE A 125 23.49 -14.07 7.67
N SER A 126 23.60 -13.97 6.35
CA SER A 126 22.46 -13.96 5.44
C SER A 126 22.54 -15.07 4.42
N TYR A 127 21.37 -15.58 4.06
CA TYR A 127 21.15 -16.58 3.03
C TYR A 127 20.08 -16.05 2.07
N SER A 128 20.16 -16.40 0.81
CA SER A 128 19.16 -15.95 -0.16
C SER A 128 18.74 -17.08 -1.10
N GLY A 129 17.53 -16.96 -1.60
CA GLY A 129 16.97 -17.85 -2.61
C GLY A 129 15.91 -17.13 -3.45
N ILE A 130 15.55 -17.72 -4.57
CA ILE A 130 14.58 -17.20 -5.52
C ILE A 130 13.49 -18.24 -5.72
N THR A 131 12.25 -17.81 -5.85
CA THR A 131 11.13 -18.74 -6.09
C THR A 131 11.20 -19.36 -7.48
N GLU A 132 10.96 -20.65 -7.49
CA GLU A 132 10.63 -21.41 -8.70
C GLU A 132 9.23 -22.00 -8.52
N LYS A 133 8.30 -21.64 -9.41
CA LYS A 133 6.90 -22.09 -9.35
C LYS A 133 6.25 -21.89 -7.97
N GLY A 134 6.48 -20.71 -7.37
CA GLY A 134 5.89 -20.35 -6.08
C GLY A 134 6.59 -20.95 -4.86
N THR A 135 7.73 -21.61 -5.00
CA THR A 135 8.49 -22.18 -3.87
C THR A 135 9.94 -21.71 -3.85
N CYS A 136 10.51 -21.53 -2.65
CA CYS A 136 11.92 -21.23 -2.47
C CYS A 136 12.42 -21.95 -1.21
N THR A 137 13.42 -22.81 -1.35
CA THR A 137 14.08 -23.48 -0.21
C THR A 137 15.41 -22.81 0.08
N ILE A 138 15.59 -22.38 1.34
CA ILE A 138 16.85 -21.83 1.84
C ILE A 138 17.41 -22.79 2.87
N VAL A 139 18.63 -23.27 2.63
CA VAL A 139 19.34 -24.21 3.50
C VAL A 139 20.35 -23.46 4.36
N LEU A 140 20.23 -23.58 5.67
CA LEU A 140 21.07 -22.93 6.66
C LEU A 140 22.03 -23.95 7.27
N ASN A 141 23.32 -23.61 7.38
CA ASN A 141 24.27 -24.41 8.10
C ASN A 141 24.23 -24.05 9.60
N ARG A 142 23.72 -24.96 10.45
CA ARG A 142 23.53 -24.73 11.89
C ARG A 142 24.83 -24.36 12.61
N ASN A 143 25.97 -24.93 12.18
CA ASN A 143 27.28 -24.67 12.79
C ASN A 143 27.80 -23.25 12.51
N ARG A 144 27.17 -22.53 11.55
CA ARG A 144 27.56 -21.16 11.20
C ARG A 144 26.59 -20.11 11.76
N ILE A 145 25.46 -20.52 12.32
CA ILE A 145 24.45 -19.58 12.83
C ILE A 145 24.92 -19.08 14.20
N ASN A 146 25.12 -17.75 14.29
CA ASN A 146 25.54 -17.11 15.54
C ASN A 146 24.37 -16.59 16.39
N SER A 147 23.15 -16.65 15.88
CA SER A 147 21.91 -16.30 16.58
C SER A 147 20.82 -17.33 16.27
N PRO A 148 20.91 -18.54 16.91
CA PRO A 148 20.05 -19.67 16.54
C PRO A 148 18.59 -19.57 17.05
N LYS A 149 18.29 -18.63 17.96
CA LYS A 149 16.97 -18.51 18.62
C LYS A 149 15.96 -17.65 17.84
N SER A 150 16.38 -17.06 16.74
CA SER A 150 15.50 -16.30 15.88
C SER A 150 16.14 -16.07 14.52
N PHE A 151 15.31 -15.85 13.53
CA PHE A 151 15.73 -15.28 12.27
C PHE A 151 14.72 -14.19 11.84
N ARG A 152 15.13 -13.38 10.91
CA ARG A 152 14.24 -12.50 10.17
C ARG A 152 14.38 -12.80 8.70
N PHE A 153 13.34 -12.60 7.96
CA PHE A 153 13.39 -12.72 6.51
C PHE A 153 12.77 -11.52 5.82
N THR A 154 13.24 -11.29 4.61
CA THR A 154 12.71 -10.28 3.70
C THR A 154 12.38 -10.92 2.39
N PHE A 155 11.47 -10.30 1.64
CA PHE A 155 11.22 -10.68 0.26
C PHE A 155 10.99 -9.45 -0.63
N GLN A 156 11.28 -9.61 -1.91
CA GLN A 156 11.08 -8.60 -2.93
C GLN A 156 10.93 -9.27 -4.30
N PRO A 157 10.23 -8.65 -5.27
CA PRO A 157 10.27 -9.10 -6.66
C PRO A 157 11.71 -9.07 -7.20
N MET A 158 12.06 -10.05 -8.04
CA MET A 158 13.41 -10.17 -8.60
C MET A 158 13.79 -8.99 -9.49
N TYR A 159 12.83 -8.49 -10.24
CA TYR A 159 13.02 -7.40 -11.21
C TYR A 159 12.24 -6.17 -10.76
N TYR A 160 12.84 -5.43 -9.85
CA TYR A 160 12.34 -4.12 -9.49
C TYR A 160 13.00 -3.06 -10.36
N THR A 161 12.21 -2.33 -11.10
CA THR A 161 12.69 -1.12 -11.79
C THR A 161 12.24 0.09 -10.97
N GLU A 162 13.19 0.86 -10.45
CA GLU A 162 12.93 2.15 -9.76
C GLU A 162 12.22 3.17 -10.67
N SER A 163 12.16 2.90 -11.94
CA SER A 163 11.58 3.78 -12.95
C SER A 163 10.10 3.54 -13.17
N ASN A 164 9.28 3.83 -12.16
CA ASN A 164 7.90 4.13 -12.46
C ASN A 164 7.64 5.64 -12.31
N PRO A 165 7.69 6.40 -13.40
CA PRO A 165 7.53 7.85 -13.39
C PRO A 165 6.13 8.30 -12.95
N ALA A 166 5.17 7.39 -12.82
CA ALA A 166 3.79 7.70 -12.44
C ALA A 166 3.61 7.94 -10.93
N GLY A 167 4.69 7.97 -10.14
CA GLY A 167 4.59 8.16 -8.70
C GLY A 167 3.88 7.01 -8.00
N GLN A 168 3.90 5.84 -8.61
CA GLN A 168 3.54 4.61 -7.94
C GLN A 168 4.51 4.44 -6.78
N TYR A 169 3.97 4.34 -5.60
CA TYR A 169 4.78 4.03 -4.46
C TYR A 169 5.14 2.55 -4.50
N PHE A 170 6.10 2.21 -5.33
CA PHE A 170 6.86 0.98 -5.17
C PHE A 170 7.86 1.13 -4.02
N GLY A 171 7.58 2.11 -3.17
CA GLY A 171 8.34 2.30 -1.98
C GLY A 171 8.23 1.05 -1.17
N VAL A 172 9.33 0.41 -0.99
CA VAL A 172 9.54 -0.66 -0.05
C VAL A 172 8.93 -1.98 -0.48
N LEU A 173 9.49 -2.53 -1.47
CA LEU A 173 9.42 -3.95 -1.74
C LEU A 173 10.33 -4.74 -0.78
N TYR A 174 10.66 -4.13 0.34
CA TYR A 174 11.45 -4.71 1.40
C TYR A 174 10.55 -4.98 2.61
N TYR A 175 10.00 -6.19 2.65
CA TYR A 175 9.16 -6.66 3.75
C TYR A 175 10.01 -7.47 4.71
N GLU A 176 10.05 -7.09 5.98
CA GLU A 176 10.80 -7.80 7.00
C GLU A 176 9.85 -8.44 8.02
N TYR A 177 10.04 -9.72 8.28
CA TYR A 177 9.30 -10.47 9.28
C TYR A 177 10.26 -11.16 10.27
N PRO A 178 10.22 -10.82 11.57
CA PRO A 178 11.00 -11.51 12.59
C PRO A 178 10.28 -12.77 13.06
N TYR A 179 10.99 -13.87 13.17
CA TYR A 179 10.46 -15.13 13.68
C TYR A 179 11.35 -15.72 14.79
N LYS A 180 10.73 -16.09 15.91
CA LYS A 180 11.42 -16.73 17.05
C LYS A 180 11.32 -18.23 16.91
N VAL A 181 12.45 -18.89 16.77
CA VAL A 181 12.56 -20.35 16.69
C VAL A 181 13.95 -20.76 17.12
N ASP A 182 14.08 -21.94 17.76
CA ASP A 182 15.39 -22.50 18.04
C ASP A 182 15.88 -23.30 16.82
N LEU A 183 16.76 -22.70 16.04
CA LEU A 183 17.37 -23.32 14.87
C LEU A 183 18.40 -24.39 15.20
N ASN A 184 18.80 -24.56 16.48
CA ASN A 184 19.65 -25.67 16.91
C ASN A 184 18.89 -26.99 17.01
N THR A 185 17.56 -26.94 17.05
CA THR A 185 16.73 -28.16 17.04
C THR A 185 16.67 -28.74 15.62
N GLU A 186 16.45 -30.05 15.52
CA GLU A 186 16.34 -30.78 14.25
C GLU A 186 14.99 -30.46 13.56
N LYS A 187 14.76 -29.15 13.23
CA LYS A 187 13.52 -28.68 12.63
C LYS A 187 13.77 -28.13 11.23
N SER A 188 12.82 -28.35 10.35
CA SER A 188 12.57 -27.58 9.13
C SER A 188 11.39 -26.63 9.35
N ILE A 189 11.35 -25.53 8.61
CA ILE A 189 10.35 -24.50 8.76
C ILE A 189 9.67 -24.27 7.42
N ILE A 190 8.35 -24.36 7.39
CA ILE A 190 7.56 -24.04 6.21
C ILE A 190 6.87 -22.70 6.48
N ILE A 191 7.09 -21.73 5.61
CA ILE A 191 6.48 -20.39 5.66
C ILE A 191 5.60 -20.23 4.45
N ASN A 192 4.29 -20.26 4.67
CA ASN A 192 3.30 -20.02 3.63
C ASN A 192 2.81 -18.57 3.68
N LEU A 193 2.90 -17.86 2.56
CA LEU A 193 2.58 -16.45 2.37
C LEU A 193 1.53 -16.31 1.25
N PRO A 194 0.27 -16.66 1.52
CA PRO A 194 -0.77 -16.73 0.47
C PRO A 194 -1.11 -15.37 -0.13
N ASP A 195 -0.84 -14.27 0.58
CA ASP A 195 -1.16 -12.92 0.14
C ASP A 195 -0.02 -12.26 -0.67
N VAL A 196 1.14 -12.92 -0.80
CA VAL A 196 2.27 -12.43 -1.61
C VAL A 196 2.03 -12.77 -3.08
N THR A 197 1.24 -11.95 -3.74
CA THR A 197 0.79 -12.10 -5.12
C THR A 197 1.26 -10.93 -5.98
N ASP A 198 1.12 -11.01 -7.31
CA ASP A 198 1.36 -9.88 -8.21
C ASP A 198 0.53 -8.65 -7.83
N LYS A 199 -0.69 -8.85 -7.32
CA LYS A 199 -1.55 -7.79 -6.84
C LYS A 199 -0.93 -7.00 -5.68
N LEU A 200 -0.27 -7.68 -4.72
CA LEU A 200 0.43 -7.02 -3.61
C LEU A 200 1.50 -6.04 -4.14
N PHE A 201 2.27 -6.47 -5.14
CA PHE A 201 3.35 -5.65 -5.70
C PHE A 201 2.87 -4.50 -6.56
N ASN A 202 1.64 -4.55 -7.04
CA ASN A 202 1.01 -3.47 -7.81
C ASN A 202 0.24 -2.47 -6.93
N GLN A 203 0.06 -2.73 -5.64
CA GLN A 203 -0.64 -1.83 -4.74
C GLN A 203 0.15 -0.56 -4.44
N TYR A 204 -0.58 0.55 -4.27
CA TYR A 204 -0.05 1.82 -3.78
C TYR A 204 -0.28 1.92 -2.28
N TYR A 205 0.75 2.34 -1.58
CA TYR A 205 0.64 2.72 -0.19
C TYR A 205 0.73 4.25 -0.08
N LEU A 206 -0.38 4.87 0.27
CA LEU A 206 -0.52 6.32 0.37
C LEU A 206 -0.54 6.71 1.84
N LEU A 207 0.21 7.73 2.20
CA LEU A 207 0.27 8.27 3.56
C LEU A 207 0.38 9.80 3.49
N GLY A 208 -0.61 10.49 4.09
CA GLY A 208 -0.60 11.95 4.18
C GLY A 208 -0.76 12.64 2.82
N GLU A 209 -1.40 12.01 1.85
CA GLU A 209 -1.70 12.65 0.57
C GLU A 209 -3.04 13.39 0.62
N TYR A 210 -3.18 14.41 -0.23
CA TYR A 210 -4.35 15.28 -0.24
C TYR A 210 -5.08 15.23 -1.57
N ILE A 211 -6.40 15.14 -1.50
CA ILE A 211 -7.30 15.41 -2.61
C ILE A 211 -7.97 16.77 -2.40
N GLN A 212 -8.13 17.52 -3.48
CA GLN A 212 -8.84 18.80 -3.49
C GLN A 212 -10.19 18.64 -4.17
N VAL A 213 -11.27 19.01 -3.48
CA VAL A 213 -12.60 19.06 -4.07
C VAL A 213 -12.73 20.34 -4.92
N THR A 214 -13.24 20.19 -6.12
CA THR A 214 -13.50 21.26 -7.07
C THR A 214 -15.01 21.30 -7.41
N PRO A 215 -15.53 22.32 -8.10
CA PRO A 215 -16.97 22.39 -8.44
C PRO A 215 -17.50 21.16 -9.18
N ASN A 216 -16.70 20.53 -10.03
CA ASN A 216 -17.15 19.46 -10.92
C ASN A 216 -16.42 18.12 -10.70
N GLY A 217 -15.60 18.01 -9.65
CA GLY A 217 -14.81 16.80 -9.42
C GLY A 217 -13.77 16.96 -8.34
N ILE A 218 -12.65 16.25 -8.47
CA ILE A 218 -11.54 16.27 -7.53
C ILE A 218 -10.22 16.44 -8.28
N LYS A 219 -9.23 17.04 -7.61
CA LYS A 219 -7.83 17.06 -8.02
C LYS A 219 -7.00 16.19 -7.11
N TRP A 220 -6.15 15.34 -7.68
CA TRP A 220 -5.19 14.53 -6.96
C TRP A 220 -3.91 14.38 -7.77
N ARG A 221 -2.74 14.56 -7.14
CA ARG A 221 -1.42 14.48 -7.80
C ARG A 221 -1.30 15.29 -9.10
N GLY A 222 -1.94 16.47 -9.14
CA GLY A 222 -1.95 17.33 -10.32
C GLY A 222 -2.94 16.92 -11.42
N GLU A 223 -3.54 15.76 -11.31
CA GLU A 223 -4.54 15.26 -12.25
C GLU A 223 -5.97 15.64 -11.82
N TYR A 224 -6.85 15.82 -12.80
CA TYR A 224 -8.25 16.15 -12.58
C TYR A 224 -9.15 14.94 -12.86
N TYR A 225 -10.09 14.68 -11.95
CA TYR A 225 -11.05 13.59 -12.04
C TYR A 225 -12.45 14.17 -11.97
N LYS A 226 -13.21 14.00 -13.03
CA LYS A 226 -14.58 14.51 -13.17
C LYS A 226 -15.59 13.49 -12.64
N LYS A 227 -16.54 13.95 -11.86
CA LYS A 227 -17.61 13.10 -11.34
C LYS A 227 -18.50 12.58 -12.47
N GLN A 228 -18.71 11.27 -12.52
CA GLN A 228 -19.67 10.67 -13.46
C GLN A 228 -21.08 11.04 -13.02
N GLN A 229 -21.85 11.64 -13.93
CA GLN A 229 -23.26 11.87 -13.72
C GLN A 229 -23.99 10.53 -13.79
N LYS A 230 -24.91 10.29 -12.84
CA LYS A 230 -25.80 9.14 -12.95
C LYS A 230 -26.75 9.39 -14.13
N SER A 231 -26.65 8.55 -15.14
CA SER A 231 -27.64 8.46 -16.20
C SER A 231 -28.97 7.92 -15.69
#